data_a101344a7dc4429638e180065063ba2a
#
_entry.id   a101344a7dc4429638e180065063ba2a
#
_cell.length_a   1.000
_cell.length_b   1.000
_cell.length_c   1.000
_cell.angle_alpha   90.00
_cell.angle_beta   90.00
_cell.angle_gamma   90.00
#
_symmetry.space_group_name_H-M   'P 1'
#
loop_
_entity.id
_entity.type
_entity.pdbx_description
1 polymer ?
#
loop_
_entity_poly.entity_id
_entity_poly.type
_entity_poly.pdbx_seq_one_letter_code
_entity_poly.pdbx_strand_id
1 'polypeptide(L)'
;MNELAIKLNETLGSAAKFLSATGKRMYFPYGGILGQGAEAKTCAINATIGMAFEEDGSPLVMKCFADSINADKKVFLYAGSFGLPKLREIWKQLQINKNPSLKGKTFSSPVETSALTHGLRVVAELFAGPGDTVVAPDLFWDNYALVFGEACGASLDLFNTFKDGSFDVDAMKKALSAPGDKKLLILNFPNNPTGYTATIEDAKKIVAAIKEVAEDGKKIVVVLDDAYFGLVYEEGVHGESLFAEFADLSENVLAIKLDGTTKEDYVWGLRVGFVTFAFKNATAEQLKALEAKAAGDVRSCISNASSLGQHLAIAAYSNPDYDAQKRQKYEVLRSRYVKIRQILANHPEYKDRFEVMPFNSGYFMCVKPIGVEAECVRKLLIEKYSTGTIVLSGLIRLAFSTVACDKLETLFANVAAAIGDLQKA
;
A
#
# COMPACT_ATOMS: atom_id res chain seq x y z
N MET A 1 -14.54 6.97 -19.29
CA MET A 1 -13.54 8.02 -18.96
C MET A 1 -14.01 8.71 -17.69
N ASN A 2 -13.11 8.97 -16.77
CA ASN A 2 -13.44 9.64 -15.50
C ASN A 2 -13.95 11.08 -15.75
N GLU A 3 -14.92 11.55 -14.95
CA GLU A 3 -15.54 12.88 -15.09
C GLU A 3 -14.53 14.03 -14.97
N LEU A 4 -13.53 13.91 -14.08
CA LEU A 4 -12.48 14.91 -13.96
C LEU A 4 -11.63 14.98 -15.23
N ALA A 5 -11.29 13.83 -15.86
CA ALA A 5 -10.57 13.81 -17.12
C ALA A 5 -11.41 14.46 -18.25
N ILE A 6 -12.72 14.19 -18.31
CA ILE A 6 -13.62 14.82 -19.27
C ILE A 6 -13.60 16.33 -19.12
N LYS A 7 -13.79 16.83 -17.89
CA LYS A 7 -13.79 18.27 -17.59
C LYS A 7 -12.46 18.95 -17.95
N LEU A 8 -11.31 18.29 -17.70
CA LEU A 8 -10.01 18.79 -18.10
C LEU A 8 -9.88 18.90 -19.62
N ASN A 9 -10.36 17.89 -20.37
CA ASN A 9 -10.35 17.90 -21.83
C ASN A 9 -11.26 19.00 -22.39
N GLU A 10 -12.42 19.24 -21.82
CA GLU A 10 -13.33 20.34 -22.17
C GLU A 10 -12.66 21.70 -21.91
N THR A 11 -12.00 21.86 -20.76
CA THR A 11 -11.27 23.08 -20.40
C THR A 11 -10.12 23.36 -21.37
N LEU A 12 -9.42 22.33 -21.84
CA LEU A 12 -8.37 22.45 -22.86
C LEU A 12 -8.90 22.82 -24.24
N GLY A 13 -10.18 22.54 -24.51
CA GLY A 13 -10.82 22.90 -25.79
C GLY A 13 -10.03 22.36 -26.99
N SER A 14 -9.61 23.25 -27.90
CA SER A 14 -8.86 22.86 -29.09
C SER A 14 -7.48 22.24 -28.78
N ALA A 15 -6.92 22.47 -27.62
CA ALA A 15 -5.65 21.88 -27.21
C ALA A 15 -5.78 20.38 -26.86
N ALA A 16 -6.98 19.89 -26.52
CA ALA A 16 -7.21 18.47 -26.22
C ALA A 16 -6.91 17.55 -27.42
N LYS A 17 -6.91 18.07 -28.66
CA LYS A 17 -6.56 17.31 -29.87
C LYS A 17 -5.09 16.83 -29.89
N PHE A 18 -4.21 17.48 -29.14
CA PHE A 18 -2.80 17.10 -29.05
C PHE A 18 -2.53 15.97 -28.05
N LEU A 19 -3.51 15.65 -27.16
CA LEU A 19 -3.38 14.58 -26.22
C LEU A 19 -3.48 13.20 -26.87
N SER A 20 -2.62 12.28 -26.45
CA SER A 20 -2.79 10.84 -26.73
C SER A 20 -4.06 10.29 -26.07
N ALA A 21 -4.43 9.03 -26.40
CA ALA A 21 -5.53 8.36 -25.73
C ALA A 21 -5.33 8.26 -24.22
N THR A 22 -4.10 7.95 -23.76
CA THR A 22 -3.74 7.95 -22.33
C THR A 22 -3.79 9.35 -21.73
N GLY A 23 -3.24 10.36 -22.41
CA GLY A 23 -3.31 11.75 -21.95
C GLY A 23 -4.73 12.25 -21.72
N LYS A 24 -5.67 11.86 -22.59
CA LYS A 24 -7.10 12.19 -22.42
C LYS A 24 -7.76 11.52 -21.21
N ARG A 25 -7.27 10.35 -20.76
CA ARG A 25 -7.79 9.65 -19.58
C ARG A 25 -7.18 10.17 -18.27
N MET A 26 -5.98 10.77 -18.32
CA MET A 26 -5.28 11.23 -17.11
C MET A 26 -5.95 12.43 -16.45
N TYR A 27 -5.99 12.44 -15.14
CA TYR A 27 -6.49 13.53 -14.29
C TYR A 27 -5.77 13.54 -12.94
N PHE A 28 -5.84 14.66 -12.24
CA PHE A 28 -5.41 14.75 -10.85
C PHE A 28 -6.65 14.60 -9.94
N PRO A 29 -6.65 13.65 -8.96
CA PRO A 29 -7.82 13.35 -8.12
C PRO A 29 -7.97 14.39 -6.99
N TYR A 30 -8.41 15.60 -7.30
CA TYR A 30 -8.58 16.69 -6.32
C TYR A 30 -9.49 16.34 -5.15
N GLY A 31 -10.52 15.52 -5.34
CA GLY A 31 -11.41 15.04 -4.28
C GLY A 31 -10.91 13.79 -3.54
N GLY A 32 -9.78 13.21 -3.95
CA GLY A 32 -9.19 12.04 -3.32
C GLY A 32 -8.41 12.37 -2.04
N ILE A 33 -7.61 11.41 -1.58
CA ILE A 33 -6.83 11.50 -0.33
C ILE A 33 -6.02 12.80 -0.22
N LEU A 34 -5.37 13.24 -1.31
CA LEU A 34 -4.55 14.45 -1.30
C LEU A 34 -5.38 15.73 -1.12
N GLY A 35 -6.54 15.81 -1.77
CA GLY A 35 -7.44 16.95 -1.64
C GLY A 35 -8.05 17.03 -0.24
N GLN A 36 -8.58 15.91 0.25
CA GLN A 36 -9.13 15.82 1.60
C GLN A 36 -8.07 16.11 2.67
N GLY A 37 -6.84 15.65 2.47
CA GLY A 37 -5.72 15.97 3.36
C GLY A 37 -5.35 17.46 3.36
N ALA A 38 -5.50 18.14 2.23
CA ALA A 38 -5.27 19.59 2.15
C ALA A 38 -6.33 20.39 2.93
N GLU A 39 -7.61 19.98 2.88
CA GLU A 39 -8.69 20.59 3.66
C GLU A 39 -8.46 20.45 5.18
N ALA A 40 -7.87 19.33 5.61
CA ALA A 40 -7.60 19.03 7.02
C ALA A 40 -6.29 19.64 7.55
N LYS A 41 -5.55 20.40 6.74
CA LYS A 41 -4.18 20.86 7.07
C LYS A 41 -4.10 21.68 8.37
N THR A 42 -5.14 22.44 8.67
CA THR A 42 -5.20 23.33 9.86
C THR A 42 -5.94 22.72 11.03
N CYS A 43 -6.39 21.46 10.93
CA CYS A 43 -7.07 20.80 12.03
C CYS A 43 -6.11 20.52 13.19
N ALA A 44 -6.62 20.63 14.43
CA ALA A 44 -5.88 20.33 15.64
C ALA A 44 -5.47 18.85 15.74
N ILE A 45 -6.30 17.95 15.20
CA ILE A 45 -6.01 16.54 15.03
C ILE A 45 -6.09 16.24 13.53
N ASN A 46 -4.99 15.77 12.96
CA ASN A 46 -4.93 15.44 11.53
C ASN A 46 -4.60 13.95 11.33
N ALA A 47 -5.61 13.15 11.06
CA ALA A 47 -5.54 11.71 10.84
C ALA A 47 -5.69 11.33 9.35
N THR A 48 -5.13 12.13 8.45
CA THR A 48 -5.33 11.95 6.99
C THR A 48 -4.18 11.27 6.29
N ILE A 49 -2.93 11.66 6.55
CA ILE A 49 -1.77 11.31 5.74
C ILE A 49 -1.21 9.92 6.07
N GLY A 50 -0.70 9.21 5.06
CA GLY A 50 -0.02 7.91 5.20
C GLY A 50 1.43 8.03 5.64
N MET A 51 1.70 8.77 6.71
CA MET A 51 2.98 8.91 7.40
C MET A 51 2.86 8.47 8.85
N ALA A 52 3.94 8.51 9.59
CA ALA A 52 3.95 8.32 11.04
C ALA A 52 4.73 9.47 11.72
N PHE A 53 4.25 9.90 12.87
CA PHE A 53 4.84 11.01 13.64
C PHE A 53 5.15 10.58 15.07
N GLU A 54 6.13 11.24 15.67
CA GLU A 54 6.42 11.15 17.11
C GLU A 54 5.28 11.78 17.92
N GLU A 55 5.37 11.69 19.24
CA GLU A 55 4.36 12.28 20.12
C GLU A 55 4.38 13.83 20.12
N ASP A 56 5.50 14.43 19.74
CA ASP A 56 5.66 15.89 19.60
C ASP A 56 5.23 16.42 18.22
N GLY A 57 4.76 15.54 17.31
CA GLY A 57 4.35 15.90 15.97
C GLY A 57 5.49 15.98 14.94
N SER A 58 6.73 15.67 15.31
CA SER A 58 7.83 15.53 14.36
C SER A 58 7.73 14.20 13.59
N PRO A 59 8.30 14.09 12.37
CA PRO A 59 8.29 12.83 11.62
C PRO A 59 8.98 11.70 12.38
N LEU A 60 8.37 10.50 12.39
CA LEU A 60 8.92 9.29 13.01
C LEU A 60 10.11 8.79 12.16
N VAL A 61 11.31 9.30 12.44
CA VAL A 61 12.53 9.00 11.66
C VAL A 61 13.53 8.21 12.48
N MET A 62 14.17 7.22 11.87
CA MET A 62 15.30 6.53 12.46
C MET A 62 16.58 7.35 12.31
N LYS A 63 17.32 7.52 13.41
CA LYS A 63 18.54 8.33 13.46
C LYS A 63 19.62 7.83 12.47
N CYS A 64 19.71 6.52 12.27
CA CYS A 64 20.67 5.92 11.33
C CYS A 64 20.48 6.40 9.87
N PHE A 65 19.25 6.79 9.48
CA PHE A 65 19.03 7.44 8.19
C PHE A 65 19.37 8.94 8.24
N ALA A 66 18.96 9.64 9.28
CA ALA A 66 19.20 11.07 9.43
C ALA A 66 20.70 11.41 9.49
N ASP A 67 21.48 10.64 10.24
CA ASP A 67 22.93 10.84 10.38
C ASP A 67 23.73 10.51 9.12
N SER A 68 23.15 9.73 8.20
CA SER A 68 23.79 9.31 6.95
C SER A 68 23.76 10.39 5.84
N ILE A 69 23.19 11.57 6.10
CA ILE A 69 23.06 12.64 5.08
C ILE A 69 24.43 13.22 4.64
N ASN A 70 25.50 13.02 5.39
CA ASN A 70 26.89 13.35 4.96
C ASN A 70 27.38 12.34 3.91
N ALA A 71 26.94 12.52 2.68
CA ALA A 71 27.13 11.55 1.62
C ALA A 71 28.52 11.64 0.95
N ASP A 72 29.13 10.48 0.64
CA ASP A 72 30.27 10.34 -0.26
C ASP A 72 29.93 10.94 -1.65
N LYS A 73 30.93 11.47 -2.35
CA LYS A 73 30.80 12.00 -3.74
C LYS A 73 30.21 10.97 -4.71
N LYS A 74 30.27 9.68 -4.44
CA LYS A 74 29.66 8.61 -5.23
C LYS A 74 28.15 8.73 -5.38
N VAL A 75 27.46 9.43 -4.47
CA VAL A 75 26.00 9.65 -4.56
C VAL A 75 25.59 10.48 -5.77
N PHE A 76 26.51 11.26 -6.36
CA PHE A 76 26.26 12.05 -7.55
C PHE A 76 26.38 11.26 -8.86
N LEU A 77 26.79 10.01 -8.80
CA LEU A 77 26.86 9.12 -9.95
C LEU A 77 25.51 8.49 -10.24
N TYR A 78 25.28 8.09 -11.50
CA TYR A 78 24.12 7.29 -11.85
C TYR A 78 24.12 5.93 -11.12
N ALA A 79 23.00 5.54 -10.57
CA ALA A 79 22.86 4.26 -9.89
C ALA A 79 22.64 3.07 -10.83
N GLY A 80 22.37 3.34 -12.12
CA GLY A 80 21.97 2.33 -13.08
C GLY A 80 20.49 1.95 -12.96
N SER A 81 19.92 1.42 -14.04
CA SER A 81 18.46 1.14 -14.11
C SER A 81 18.02 -0.05 -13.26
N PHE A 82 18.93 -0.93 -12.88
CA PHE A 82 18.65 -2.03 -11.93
C PHE A 82 18.70 -1.60 -10.46
N GLY A 83 19.26 -0.44 -10.17
CA GLY A 83 19.68 -0.02 -8.83
C GLY A 83 21.11 -0.41 -8.50
N LEU A 84 21.67 0.14 -7.41
CA LEU A 84 23.02 -0.15 -6.95
C LEU A 84 23.16 -1.64 -6.57
N PRO A 85 24.15 -2.37 -7.11
CA PRO A 85 24.31 -3.81 -6.84
C PRO A 85 24.36 -4.12 -5.35
N LYS A 86 25.04 -3.29 -4.56
CA LYS A 86 25.16 -3.47 -3.10
C LYS A 86 23.81 -3.35 -2.39
N LEU A 87 22.96 -2.40 -2.78
CA LEU A 87 21.64 -2.25 -2.20
C LEU A 87 20.74 -3.43 -2.55
N ARG A 88 20.75 -3.88 -3.80
CA ARG A 88 19.99 -5.05 -4.27
C ARG A 88 20.36 -6.32 -3.50
N GLU A 89 21.65 -6.53 -3.25
CA GLU A 89 22.17 -7.64 -2.44
C GLU A 89 21.66 -7.57 -0.99
N ILE A 90 21.83 -6.41 -0.34
CA ILE A 90 21.34 -6.16 1.03
C ILE A 90 19.82 -6.40 1.10
N TRP A 91 19.05 -5.81 0.18
CA TRP A 91 17.59 -5.95 0.20
C TRP A 91 17.14 -7.39 0.00
N LYS A 92 17.78 -8.13 -0.91
CA LYS A 92 17.50 -9.56 -1.11
C LYS A 92 17.72 -10.35 0.18
N GLN A 93 18.80 -10.07 0.89
CA GLN A 93 19.09 -10.73 2.18
C GLN A 93 18.07 -10.32 3.26
N LEU A 94 17.68 -9.04 3.31
CA LEU A 94 16.63 -8.56 4.20
C LEU A 94 15.27 -9.22 3.89
N GLN A 95 14.92 -9.42 2.62
CA GLN A 95 13.71 -10.16 2.25
C GLN A 95 13.73 -11.60 2.83
N ILE A 96 14.86 -12.31 2.74
CA ILE A 96 15.00 -13.66 3.31
C ILE A 96 14.92 -13.63 4.83
N ASN A 97 15.59 -12.68 5.47
CA ASN A 97 15.62 -12.59 6.94
C ASN A 97 14.23 -12.27 7.53
N LYS A 98 13.47 -11.42 6.84
CA LYS A 98 12.11 -11.03 7.24
C LYS A 98 11.04 -12.06 6.87
N ASN A 99 11.34 -12.92 5.91
CA ASN A 99 10.44 -13.98 5.44
C ASN A 99 11.21 -15.33 5.43
N PRO A 100 11.35 -15.99 6.59
CA PRO A 100 12.07 -17.27 6.70
C PRO A 100 11.58 -18.34 5.72
N SER A 101 10.31 -18.31 5.31
CA SER A 101 9.72 -19.22 4.32
C SER A 101 10.29 -19.05 2.91
N LEU A 102 11.01 -17.95 2.62
CA LEU A 102 11.78 -17.78 1.37
C LEU A 102 13.08 -18.55 1.33
N LYS A 103 13.57 -19.04 2.47
CA LYS A 103 14.84 -19.76 2.53
C LYS A 103 14.76 -21.04 1.68
N GLY A 104 15.67 -21.14 0.71
CA GLY A 104 15.72 -22.26 -0.25
C GLY A 104 14.79 -22.12 -1.46
N LYS A 105 13.96 -21.10 -1.53
CA LYS A 105 13.13 -20.81 -2.71
C LYS A 105 13.90 -19.99 -3.75
N THR A 106 13.50 -20.15 -5.02
CA THR A 106 14.10 -19.45 -6.16
C THR A 106 13.29 -18.20 -6.50
N PHE A 107 13.94 -17.02 -6.46
CA PHE A 107 13.35 -15.74 -6.84
C PHE A 107 14.41 -14.77 -7.34
N SER A 108 14.00 -13.76 -8.10
CA SER A 108 14.90 -12.79 -8.73
C SER A 108 15.69 -11.96 -7.71
N SER A 109 16.72 -11.28 -8.17
CA SER A 109 17.24 -10.13 -7.42
C SER A 109 16.26 -8.97 -7.54
N PRO A 110 16.07 -8.16 -6.47
CA PRO A 110 15.16 -7.02 -6.54
C PRO A 110 15.69 -5.98 -7.54
N VAL A 111 14.79 -5.43 -8.37
CA VAL A 111 15.07 -4.28 -9.23
C VAL A 111 14.58 -3.03 -8.52
N GLU A 112 15.46 -2.04 -8.38
CA GLU A 112 15.12 -0.82 -7.66
C GLU A 112 14.22 0.10 -8.48
N THR A 113 13.24 0.70 -7.81
CA THR A 113 12.26 1.64 -8.36
C THR A 113 12.18 2.89 -7.50
N SER A 114 11.63 3.98 -8.06
CA SER A 114 11.35 5.20 -7.29
C SER A 114 10.14 4.99 -6.39
N ALA A 115 10.31 4.21 -5.32
CA ALA A 115 9.29 3.71 -4.40
C ALA A 115 8.23 2.82 -5.07
N LEU A 116 7.23 2.39 -4.26
CA LEU A 116 6.26 1.39 -4.69
C LEU A 116 5.31 1.88 -5.79
N THR A 117 4.94 3.15 -5.81
CA THR A 117 4.08 3.70 -6.88
C THR A 117 4.73 3.54 -8.25
N HIS A 118 6.04 3.79 -8.36
CA HIS A 118 6.77 3.52 -9.59
C HIS A 118 6.88 2.00 -9.86
N GLY A 119 7.10 1.19 -8.83
CA GLY A 119 7.09 -0.28 -8.96
C GLY A 119 5.75 -0.80 -9.49
N LEU A 120 4.61 -0.30 -8.97
CA LEU A 120 3.28 -0.61 -9.49
C LEU A 120 3.13 -0.20 -10.96
N ARG A 121 3.69 0.96 -11.35
CA ARG A 121 3.67 1.42 -12.74
C ARG A 121 4.47 0.47 -13.66
N VAL A 122 5.67 0.07 -13.25
CA VAL A 122 6.50 -0.93 -13.95
C VAL A 122 5.74 -2.25 -14.12
N VAL A 123 5.08 -2.73 -13.07
CA VAL A 123 4.26 -3.95 -13.13
C VAL A 123 3.08 -3.77 -14.09
N ALA A 124 2.39 -2.63 -14.03
CA ALA A 124 1.26 -2.35 -14.90
C ALA A 124 1.69 -2.32 -16.38
N GLU A 125 2.79 -1.66 -16.71
CA GLU A 125 3.30 -1.59 -18.09
C GLU A 125 3.78 -2.94 -18.62
N LEU A 126 4.35 -3.80 -17.76
CA LEU A 126 4.83 -5.11 -18.18
C LEU A 126 3.74 -6.17 -18.27
N PHE A 127 2.68 -6.09 -17.45
CA PHE A 127 1.74 -7.21 -17.30
C PHE A 127 0.27 -6.84 -17.52
N ALA A 128 -0.08 -5.54 -17.66
CA ALA A 128 -1.45 -5.09 -17.85
C ALA A 128 -1.58 -4.18 -19.07
N GLY A 129 -2.73 -4.25 -19.74
CA GLY A 129 -3.05 -3.39 -20.88
C GLY A 129 -4.53 -3.47 -21.24
N PRO A 130 -4.96 -2.85 -22.36
CA PRO A 130 -6.33 -2.94 -22.83
C PRO A 130 -6.75 -4.41 -23.04
N GLY A 131 -7.87 -4.79 -22.42
CA GLY A 131 -8.38 -6.17 -22.44
C GLY A 131 -7.95 -7.03 -21.24
N ASP A 132 -6.96 -6.62 -20.47
CA ASP A 132 -6.61 -7.28 -19.23
C ASP A 132 -7.52 -6.84 -18.07
N THR A 133 -7.69 -7.72 -17.08
CA THR A 133 -8.48 -7.47 -15.89
C THR A 133 -7.58 -7.53 -14.65
N VAL A 134 -7.63 -6.49 -13.85
CA VAL A 134 -7.00 -6.40 -12.51
C VAL A 134 -8.06 -6.66 -11.47
N VAL A 135 -7.92 -7.75 -10.73
CA VAL A 135 -8.78 -8.14 -9.62
C VAL A 135 -8.22 -7.53 -8.34
N ALA A 136 -9.04 -6.83 -7.59
CA ALA A 136 -8.65 -6.20 -6.32
C ALA A 136 -9.83 -6.19 -5.33
N PRO A 137 -9.58 -6.14 -4.00
CA PRO A 137 -10.64 -5.89 -3.04
C PRO A 137 -11.27 -4.50 -3.28
N ASP A 138 -12.53 -4.30 -2.92
CA ASP A 138 -13.23 -3.01 -3.07
C ASP A 138 -12.71 -1.92 -2.12
N LEU A 139 -12.08 -2.33 -1.00
CA LEU A 139 -11.34 -1.44 -0.11
C LEU A 139 -9.85 -1.46 -0.47
N PHE A 140 -9.48 -0.64 -1.43
CA PHE A 140 -8.13 -0.57 -2.00
C PHE A 140 -7.60 0.88 -2.03
N TRP A 141 -6.31 1.02 -2.26
CA TRP A 141 -5.71 2.33 -2.49
C TRP A 141 -6.13 2.87 -3.86
N ASP A 142 -6.86 3.99 -3.87
CA ASP A 142 -7.49 4.62 -5.04
C ASP A 142 -6.53 4.83 -6.22
N ASN A 143 -5.23 4.99 -5.96
CA ASN A 143 -4.22 5.17 -7.01
C ASN A 143 -4.05 3.94 -7.93
N TYR A 144 -4.52 2.74 -7.54
CA TYR A 144 -4.50 1.59 -8.45
C TYR A 144 -5.36 1.85 -9.69
N ALA A 145 -6.48 2.58 -9.54
CA ALA A 145 -7.32 2.97 -10.68
C ALA A 145 -6.55 3.85 -11.67
N LEU A 146 -5.73 4.80 -11.18
CA LEU A 146 -4.88 5.64 -12.05
C LEU A 146 -3.78 4.82 -12.73
N VAL A 147 -3.11 3.94 -11.97
CA VAL A 147 -1.94 3.18 -12.47
C VAL A 147 -2.36 2.13 -13.49
N PHE A 148 -3.31 1.27 -13.15
CA PHE A 148 -3.72 0.14 -13.99
C PHE A 148 -4.83 0.53 -14.97
N GLY A 149 -5.81 1.28 -14.51
CA GLY A 149 -6.95 1.69 -15.33
C GLY A 149 -6.59 2.80 -16.30
N GLU A 150 -6.40 4.01 -15.81
CA GLU A 150 -6.26 5.18 -16.68
C GLU A 150 -4.95 5.18 -17.47
N ALA A 151 -3.85 4.80 -16.85
CA ALA A 151 -2.56 4.84 -17.50
C ALA A 151 -2.32 3.64 -18.44
N CYS A 152 -2.71 2.43 -18.06
CA CYS A 152 -2.48 1.22 -18.88
C CYS A 152 -3.72 0.72 -19.63
N GLY A 153 -4.91 1.19 -19.27
CA GLY A 153 -6.16 0.85 -19.95
C GLY A 153 -6.71 -0.54 -19.57
N ALA A 154 -6.24 -1.14 -18.48
CA ALA A 154 -6.80 -2.36 -17.94
C ALA A 154 -8.13 -2.07 -17.23
N SER A 155 -9.01 -3.06 -17.12
CA SER A 155 -10.22 -2.95 -16.31
C SER A 155 -9.96 -3.40 -14.88
N LEU A 156 -10.60 -2.75 -13.89
CA LEU A 156 -10.59 -3.20 -12.52
C LEU A 156 -11.88 -4.02 -12.26
N ASP A 157 -11.72 -5.22 -11.72
CA ASP A 157 -12.80 -6.09 -11.25
C ASP A 157 -12.68 -6.18 -9.73
N LEU A 158 -13.61 -5.54 -9.02
CA LEU A 158 -13.55 -5.38 -7.57
C LEU A 158 -14.41 -6.43 -6.89
N PHE A 159 -13.85 -7.11 -5.90
CA PHE A 159 -14.57 -8.04 -5.05
C PHE A 159 -14.72 -7.49 -3.62
N ASN A 160 -15.75 -7.94 -2.92
CA ASN A 160 -16.00 -7.54 -1.54
C ASN A 160 -14.82 -7.93 -0.64
N THR A 161 -14.25 -6.98 0.10
CA THR A 161 -13.04 -7.19 0.90
C THR A 161 -13.29 -8.12 2.09
N PHE A 162 -14.42 -7.93 2.78
CA PHE A 162 -14.74 -8.64 4.02
C PHE A 162 -16.09 -9.35 3.97
N LYS A 163 -16.14 -10.52 4.59
CA LYS A 163 -17.35 -11.28 4.90
C LYS A 163 -17.23 -11.80 6.32
N ASP A 164 -18.22 -11.53 7.14
CA ASP A 164 -18.28 -11.99 8.55
C ASP A 164 -17.01 -11.65 9.37
N GLY A 165 -16.42 -10.46 9.11
CA GLY A 165 -15.22 -9.96 9.81
C GLY A 165 -13.88 -10.51 9.32
N SER A 166 -13.87 -11.40 8.31
CA SER A 166 -12.66 -11.98 7.69
C SER A 166 -12.54 -11.57 6.22
N PHE A 167 -11.37 -11.76 5.62
CA PHE A 167 -11.16 -11.51 4.19
C PHE A 167 -12.06 -12.45 3.35
N ASP A 168 -12.77 -11.88 2.37
CA ASP A 168 -13.71 -12.65 1.54
C ASP A 168 -12.97 -13.42 0.42
N VAL A 169 -12.41 -14.56 0.79
CA VAL A 169 -11.66 -15.44 -0.12
C VAL A 169 -12.57 -16.00 -1.22
N ASP A 170 -13.85 -16.26 -0.92
CA ASP A 170 -14.81 -16.80 -1.89
C ASP A 170 -15.10 -15.76 -2.99
N ALA A 171 -15.29 -14.50 -2.62
CA ALA A 171 -15.47 -13.40 -3.57
C ALA A 171 -14.21 -13.20 -4.44
N MET A 172 -13.01 -13.23 -3.84
CA MET A 172 -11.73 -13.19 -4.56
C MET A 172 -11.64 -14.35 -5.58
N LYS A 173 -11.89 -15.59 -5.15
CA LYS A 173 -11.84 -16.78 -6.00
C LYS A 173 -12.81 -16.66 -7.18
N LYS A 174 -14.04 -16.21 -6.92
CA LYS A 174 -15.07 -15.98 -7.96
C LYS A 174 -14.59 -14.98 -9.00
N ALA A 175 -14.02 -13.85 -8.58
CA ALA A 175 -13.50 -12.82 -9.50
C ALA A 175 -12.33 -13.35 -10.34
N LEU A 176 -11.41 -14.13 -9.74
CA LEU A 176 -10.31 -14.77 -10.47
C LEU A 176 -10.79 -15.80 -11.49
N SER A 177 -11.85 -16.53 -11.17
CA SER A 177 -12.44 -17.56 -12.05
C SER A 177 -13.27 -16.96 -13.20
N ALA A 178 -13.57 -15.66 -13.19
CA ALA A 178 -14.31 -14.98 -14.24
C ALA A 178 -13.64 -15.13 -15.62
N PRO A 179 -14.35 -14.98 -16.76
CA PRO A 179 -13.80 -15.16 -18.11
C PRO A 179 -12.51 -14.37 -18.37
N GLY A 180 -11.67 -14.92 -19.25
CA GLY A 180 -10.33 -14.41 -19.61
C GLY A 180 -9.23 -15.38 -19.19
N ASP A 181 -8.20 -15.54 -20.02
CA ASP A 181 -7.12 -16.52 -19.80
C ASP A 181 -6.13 -16.07 -18.71
N LYS A 182 -5.98 -14.76 -18.56
CA LYS A 182 -5.06 -14.13 -17.60
C LYS A 182 -5.82 -13.17 -16.69
N LYS A 183 -5.44 -13.17 -15.41
CA LYS A 183 -5.88 -12.19 -14.40
C LYS A 183 -4.67 -11.65 -13.66
N LEU A 184 -4.72 -10.37 -13.32
CA LEU A 184 -3.82 -9.79 -12.31
C LEU A 184 -4.59 -9.69 -11.00
N LEU A 185 -4.00 -10.14 -9.90
CA LEU A 185 -4.57 -9.99 -8.55
C LEU A 185 -3.67 -9.07 -7.74
N ILE A 186 -4.23 -8.02 -7.15
CA ILE A 186 -3.50 -7.16 -6.21
C ILE A 186 -3.92 -7.53 -4.79
N LEU A 187 -2.93 -7.90 -3.97
CA LEU A 187 -3.05 -8.09 -2.53
C LEU A 187 -2.17 -7.08 -1.81
N ASN A 188 -2.76 -6.27 -0.96
CA ASN A 188 -2.06 -5.27 -0.15
C ASN A 188 -2.24 -5.59 1.32
N PHE A 189 -1.19 -6.10 1.97
CA PHE A 189 -1.17 -6.45 3.40
C PHE A 189 0.11 -5.95 4.07
N PRO A 190 0.01 -5.15 5.13
CA PRO A 190 -1.17 -4.46 5.67
C PRO A 190 -1.88 -3.57 4.65
N ASN A 191 -3.21 -3.62 4.67
CA ASN A 191 -4.05 -2.96 3.69
C ASN A 191 -4.17 -1.44 3.94
N ASN A 192 -4.10 -0.67 2.89
CA ASN A 192 -4.61 0.69 2.83
C ASN A 192 -5.92 0.68 2.03
N PRO A 193 -7.07 0.94 2.66
CA PRO A 193 -7.27 1.84 3.81
C PRO A 193 -7.51 1.19 5.17
N THR A 194 -7.77 -0.11 5.24
CA THR A 194 -8.39 -0.72 6.43
C THR A 194 -7.43 -1.00 7.59
N GLY A 195 -6.12 -1.14 7.32
CA GLY A 195 -5.16 -1.62 8.32
C GLY A 195 -5.28 -3.11 8.63
N TYR A 196 -5.83 -3.89 7.69
CA TYR A 196 -5.98 -5.33 7.83
C TYR A 196 -4.82 -6.08 7.16
N THR A 197 -4.34 -7.10 7.83
CA THR A 197 -3.47 -8.14 7.28
C THR A 197 -4.15 -9.48 7.46
N ALA A 198 -4.06 -10.35 6.46
CA ALA A 198 -4.64 -11.69 6.51
C ALA A 198 -4.19 -12.45 7.77
N THR A 199 -5.13 -13.10 8.44
CA THR A 199 -4.79 -14.05 9.49
C THR A 199 -4.03 -15.24 8.92
N ILE A 200 -3.38 -16.05 9.76
CA ILE A 200 -2.72 -17.28 9.31
C ILE A 200 -3.72 -18.20 8.59
N GLU A 201 -4.98 -18.22 9.05
CA GLU A 201 -6.04 -19.01 8.42
C GLU A 201 -6.46 -18.43 7.08
N ASP A 202 -6.69 -17.11 6.99
CA ASP A 202 -7.05 -16.46 5.73
C ASP A 202 -5.92 -16.58 4.71
N ALA A 203 -4.67 -16.44 5.12
CA ALA A 203 -3.51 -16.64 4.27
C ALA A 203 -3.51 -18.03 3.61
N LYS A 204 -3.77 -19.09 4.39
CA LYS A 204 -3.89 -20.47 3.88
C LYS A 204 -5.03 -20.60 2.87
N LYS A 205 -6.20 -20.01 3.17
CA LYS A 205 -7.36 -20.03 2.26
C LYS A 205 -7.09 -19.27 0.98
N ILE A 206 -6.45 -18.08 1.05
CA ILE A 206 -6.04 -17.29 -0.13
C ILE A 206 -5.12 -18.11 -1.02
N VAL A 207 -4.07 -18.72 -0.44
CA VAL A 207 -3.11 -19.54 -1.19
C VAL A 207 -3.81 -20.75 -1.85
N ALA A 208 -4.66 -21.44 -1.13
CA ALA A 208 -5.42 -22.58 -1.65
C ALA A 208 -6.36 -22.19 -2.80
N ALA A 209 -7.08 -21.07 -2.66
CA ALA A 209 -7.99 -20.58 -3.69
C ALA A 209 -7.24 -20.19 -4.99
N ILE A 210 -6.10 -19.48 -4.88
CA ILE A 210 -5.28 -19.11 -6.03
C ILE A 210 -4.71 -20.36 -6.71
N LYS A 211 -4.24 -21.34 -5.92
CA LYS A 211 -3.74 -22.61 -6.44
C LYS A 211 -4.79 -23.34 -7.25
N GLU A 212 -6.00 -23.50 -6.72
CA GLU A 212 -7.11 -24.17 -7.40
C GLU A 212 -7.45 -23.48 -8.73
N VAL A 213 -7.61 -22.15 -8.73
CA VAL A 213 -7.91 -21.40 -9.98
C VAL A 213 -6.77 -21.52 -11.00
N ALA A 214 -5.52 -21.57 -10.55
CA ALA A 214 -4.36 -21.75 -11.42
C ALA A 214 -4.28 -23.18 -11.99
N GLU A 215 -4.64 -24.19 -11.21
CA GLU A 215 -4.69 -25.60 -11.61
C GLU A 215 -5.82 -25.84 -12.64
N ASP A 216 -6.89 -25.06 -12.62
CA ASP A 216 -7.94 -25.02 -13.64
C ASP A 216 -7.48 -24.34 -14.96
N GLY A 217 -6.19 -23.96 -15.08
CA GLY A 217 -5.55 -23.42 -16.28
C GLY A 217 -5.52 -21.88 -16.37
N LYS A 218 -6.04 -21.16 -15.39
CA LYS A 218 -5.98 -19.70 -15.34
C LYS A 218 -4.55 -19.21 -15.05
N LYS A 219 -4.03 -18.30 -15.90
CA LYS A 219 -2.77 -17.61 -15.63
C LYS A 219 -3.00 -16.45 -14.66
N ILE A 220 -2.32 -16.46 -13.53
CA ILE A 220 -2.50 -15.47 -12.48
C ILE A 220 -1.18 -14.75 -12.22
N VAL A 221 -1.18 -13.41 -12.35
CA VAL A 221 -0.11 -12.54 -11.88
C VAL A 221 -0.53 -12.02 -10.53
N VAL A 222 0.10 -12.48 -9.46
CA VAL A 222 -0.18 -12.02 -8.09
C VAL A 222 0.77 -10.89 -7.74
N VAL A 223 0.24 -9.69 -7.60
CA VAL A 223 0.96 -8.48 -7.21
C VAL A 223 0.78 -8.24 -5.72
N LEU A 224 1.87 -8.37 -4.98
CA LEU A 224 1.90 -8.18 -3.53
C LEU A 224 2.42 -6.77 -3.24
N ASP A 225 1.52 -5.87 -2.90
CA ASP A 225 1.86 -4.52 -2.47
C ASP A 225 2.12 -4.55 -0.96
N ASP A 226 3.38 -4.80 -0.61
CA ASP A 226 3.86 -4.90 0.76
C ASP A 226 4.32 -3.53 1.32
N ALA A 227 3.63 -2.46 0.95
CA ALA A 227 3.99 -1.09 1.34
C ALA A 227 4.14 -0.89 2.86
N TYR A 228 3.37 -1.62 3.66
CA TYR A 228 3.33 -1.53 5.12
C TYR A 228 3.87 -2.79 5.80
N PHE A 229 4.67 -3.58 5.08
CA PHE A 229 5.23 -4.84 5.57
C PHE A 229 5.88 -4.70 6.96
N GLY A 230 5.68 -5.71 7.83
CA GLY A 230 6.24 -5.77 9.17
C GLY A 230 5.48 -4.99 10.24
N LEU A 231 4.45 -4.21 9.87
CA LEU A 231 3.64 -3.43 10.82
C LEU A 231 2.40 -4.22 11.28
N VAL A 232 2.62 -5.39 11.86
CA VAL A 232 1.58 -6.28 12.40
C VAL A 232 1.57 -6.19 13.91
N TYR A 233 0.39 -6.04 14.53
CA TYR A 233 0.26 -5.75 15.96
C TYR A 233 -0.48 -6.80 16.78
N GLU A 234 -1.12 -7.78 16.13
CA GLU A 234 -1.87 -8.87 16.78
C GLU A 234 -1.23 -10.25 16.55
N GLU A 235 -1.41 -11.14 17.49
CA GLU A 235 -1.10 -12.57 17.34
C GLU A 235 -2.10 -13.24 16.37
N GLY A 236 -1.67 -14.32 15.72
CA GLY A 236 -2.52 -15.05 14.76
C GLY A 236 -2.62 -14.40 13.38
N VAL A 237 -1.99 -13.24 13.16
CA VAL A 237 -1.85 -12.60 11.86
C VAL A 237 -0.66 -13.21 11.11
N HIS A 238 -0.77 -13.34 9.79
CA HIS A 238 0.33 -13.82 8.95
C HIS A 238 1.46 -12.78 8.92
N GLY A 239 2.59 -13.10 9.55
CA GLY A 239 3.70 -12.15 9.77
C GLY A 239 4.67 -12.01 8.61
N GLU A 240 4.63 -12.93 7.63
CA GLU A 240 5.48 -12.91 6.43
C GLU A 240 4.72 -12.34 5.23
N SER A 241 5.43 -11.99 4.16
CA SER A 241 4.82 -11.69 2.88
C SER A 241 4.27 -12.98 2.25
N LEU A 242 3.07 -12.93 1.71
CA LEU A 242 2.51 -14.02 0.92
C LEU A 242 3.34 -14.35 -0.33
N PHE A 243 4.30 -13.51 -0.70
CA PHE A 243 5.24 -13.79 -1.77
C PHE A 243 5.98 -15.12 -1.57
N ALA A 244 6.31 -15.45 -0.33
CA ALA A 244 6.96 -16.72 -0.01
C ALA A 244 6.05 -17.92 -0.37
N GLU A 245 4.74 -17.80 -0.13
CA GLU A 245 3.77 -18.85 -0.44
C GLU A 245 3.55 -19.04 -1.95
N PHE A 246 3.64 -17.95 -2.72
CA PHE A 246 3.41 -17.98 -4.16
C PHE A 246 4.64 -18.27 -5.00
N ALA A 247 5.85 -18.18 -4.44
CA ALA A 247 7.12 -18.29 -5.17
C ALA A 247 7.28 -19.61 -5.96
N ASP A 248 6.67 -20.69 -5.50
CA ASP A 248 6.73 -22.03 -6.13
C ASP A 248 5.34 -22.72 -6.18
N LEU A 249 4.26 -21.95 -6.14
CA LEU A 249 2.90 -22.46 -5.98
C LEU A 249 2.43 -23.26 -7.20
N SER A 250 2.48 -22.67 -8.39
CA SER A 250 2.00 -23.25 -9.66
C SER A 250 2.75 -22.66 -10.85
N GLU A 251 2.88 -23.40 -11.95
CA GLU A 251 3.45 -22.89 -13.21
C GLU A 251 2.57 -21.81 -13.86
N ASN A 252 1.30 -21.73 -13.47
CA ASN A 252 0.37 -20.70 -13.92
C ASN A 252 0.32 -19.47 -12.98
N VAL A 253 1.19 -19.39 -11.98
CA VAL A 253 1.27 -18.27 -11.04
C VAL A 253 2.61 -17.57 -11.17
N LEU A 254 2.59 -16.28 -11.49
CA LEU A 254 3.72 -15.37 -11.36
C LEU A 254 3.51 -14.49 -10.14
N ALA A 255 4.36 -14.63 -9.14
CA ALA A 255 4.36 -13.77 -7.97
C ALA A 255 5.27 -12.56 -8.18
N ILE A 256 4.76 -11.37 -7.87
CA ILE A 256 5.50 -10.11 -7.94
C ILE A 256 5.40 -9.42 -6.58
N LYS A 257 6.53 -9.25 -5.91
CA LYS A 257 6.61 -8.50 -4.65
C LYS A 257 7.03 -7.07 -4.91
N LEU A 258 6.23 -6.14 -4.41
CA LEU A 258 6.54 -4.72 -4.32
C LEU A 258 6.75 -4.36 -2.87
N ASP A 259 7.96 -3.99 -2.51
CA ASP A 259 8.31 -3.56 -1.16
C ASP A 259 9.32 -2.40 -1.19
N GLY A 260 9.66 -1.85 -0.03
CA GLY A 260 10.62 -0.75 0.01
C GLY A 260 10.68 -0.04 1.34
N THR A 261 11.63 0.88 1.43
CA THR A 261 11.96 1.61 2.65
C THR A 261 10.87 2.57 3.12
N THR A 262 9.97 2.97 2.23
CA THR A 262 9.07 4.13 2.38
C THR A 262 8.32 4.16 3.72
N LYS A 263 7.59 3.11 4.07
CA LYS A 263 6.82 3.00 5.32
C LYS A 263 7.50 2.05 6.29
N GLU A 264 8.11 0.99 5.78
CA GLU A 264 8.81 -0.01 6.58
C GLU A 264 9.96 0.59 7.39
N ASP A 265 10.66 1.58 6.81
CA ASP A 265 11.82 2.26 7.44
C ASP A 265 11.56 3.74 7.72
N TYR A 266 10.30 4.19 7.60
CA TYR A 266 9.87 5.55 7.95
C TYR A 266 10.59 6.66 7.16
N VAL A 267 10.89 6.42 5.87
CA VAL A 267 11.66 7.34 5.01
C VAL A 267 10.90 7.71 3.74
N TRP A 268 9.68 8.20 3.89
CA TRP A 268 8.72 8.45 2.80
C TRP A 268 9.28 9.29 1.66
N GLY A 269 10.18 10.21 1.96
CA GLY A 269 10.80 11.13 0.99
C GLY A 269 11.97 10.54 0.19
N LEU A 270 12.62 9.45 0.64
CA LEU A 270 13.78 8.87 -0.05
C LEU A 270 13.43 8.21 -1.38
N ARG A 271 12.19 7.75 -1.53
CA ARG A 271 11.70 7.13 -2.77
C ARG A 271 12.52 5.91 -3.21
N VAL A 272 12.76 4.97 -2.30
CA VAL A 272 13.43 3.68 -2.56
C VAL A 272 12.42 2.55 -2.44
N GLY A 273 12.26 1.77 -3.48
CA GLY A 273 11.38 0.59 -3.54
C GLY A 273 11.94 -0.45 -4.49
N PHE A 274 11.34 -1.62 -4.50
CA PHE A 274 11.84 -2.78 -5.24
C PHE A 274 10.71 -3.59 -5.87
N VAL A 275 11.02 -4.18 -7.02
CA VAL A 275 10.22 -5.19 -7.69
C VAL A 275 11.00 -6.50 -7.68
N THR A 276 10.39 -7.59 -7.20
CA THR A 276 10.98 -8.92 -7.12
C THR A 276 10.02 -9.94 -7.72
N PHE A 277 10.53 -10.91 -8.48
CA PHE A 277 9.74 -11.89 -9.22
C PHE A 277 10.02 -13.31 -8.74
N ALA A 278 8.98 -14.14 -8.73
CA ALA A 278 9.12 -15.58 -8.51
C ALA A 278 8.03 -16.35 -9.25
N PHE A 279 8.35 -17.53 -9.74
CA PHE A 279 7.39 -18.50 -10.25
C PHE A 279 7.98 -19.92 -10.16
N LYS A 280 7.11 -20.90 -10.14
CA LYS A 280 7.49 -22.31 -9.99
C LYS A 280 8.43 -22.76 -11.11
N ASN A 281 9.48 -23.51 -10.77
CA ASN A 281 10.49 -24.01 -11.69
C ASN A 281 11.26 -22.93 -12.48
N ALA A 282 11.29 -21.67 -11.99
CA ALA A 282 12.03 -20.60 -12.65
C ALA A 282 13.52 -20.90 -12.74
N THR A 283 14.11 -20.75 -13.92
CA THR A 283 15.56 -20.77 -14.08
C THR A 283 16.18 -19.40 -13.74
N ALA A 284 17.48 -19.41 -13.45
CA ALA A 284 18.21 -18.15 -13.18
C ALA A 284 18.16 -17.21 -14.40
N GLU A 285 18.22 -17.74 -15.61
CA GLU A 285 18.13 -16.97 -16.86
C GLU A 285 16.76 -16.33 -17.04
N GLN A 286 15.67 -17.04 -16.73
CA GLN A 286 14.32 -16.53 -16.81
C GLN A 286 14.09 -15.38 -15.80
N LEU A 287 14.58 -15.53 -14.57
CA LEU A 287 14.50 -14.48 -13.56
C LEU A 287 15.33 -13.25 -13.94
N LYS A 288 16.55 -13.43 -14.47
CA LYS A 288 17.34 -12.33 -15.03
C LYS A 288 16.64 -11.63 -16.21
N ALA A 289 15.92 -12.37 -17.03
CA ALA A 289 15.14 -11.77 -18.11
C ALA A 289 13.99 -10.91 -17.58
N LEU A 290 13.29 -11.31 -16.51
CA LEU A 290 12.28 -10.47 -15.84
C LEU A 290 12.92 -9.24 -15.18
N GLU A 291 14.06 -9.39 -14.52
CA GLU A 291 14.84 -8.26 -13.99
C GLU A 291 15.21 -7.27 -15.11
N ALA A 292 15.67 -7.77 -16.26
CA ALA A 292 16.02 -6.93 -17.41
C ALA A 292 14.80 -6.21 -18.01
N LYS A 293 13.63 -6.86 -18.06
CA LYS A 293 12.37 -6.22 -18.49
C LYS A 293 12.00 -5.06 -17.55
N ALA A 294 12.00 -5.31 -16.23
CA ALA A 294 11.72 -4.27 -15.25
C ALA A 294 12.75 -3.11 -15.30
N ALA A 295 14.04 -3.42 -15.38
CA ALA A 295 15.08 -2.41 -15.52
C ALA A 295 15.01 -1.64 -16.86
N GLY A 296 14.54 -2.29 -17.93
CA GLY A 296 14.26 -1.65 -19.22
C GLY A 296 13.14 -0.62 -19.11
N ASP A 297 12.09 -0.96 -18.36
CA ASP A 297 10.98 -0.05 -18.11
C ASP A 297 11.41 1.13 -17.22
N VAL A 298 12.14 0.87 -16.12
CA VAL A 298 12.78 1.93 -15.31
C VAL A 298 13.66 2.84 -16.19
N ARG A 299 14.44 2.25 -17.13
CA ARG A 299 15.29 3.02 -18.05
C ARG A 299 14.48 3.93 -18.96
N SER A 300 13.35 3.47 -19.44
CA SER A 300 12.49 4.22 -20.36
C SER A 300 11.74 5.36 -19.65
N CYS A 301 11.38 5.16 -18.37
CA CYS A 301 10.56 6.08 -17.60
C CYS A 301 11.38 7.17 -16.87
N ILE A 302 12.39 6.76 -16.09
CA ILE A 302 13.15 7.68 -15.21
C ILE A 302 14.66 7.52 -15.32
N SER A 303 15.16 6.71 -16.26
CA SER A 303 16.57 6.34 -16.42
C SER A 303 17.12 5.47 -15.28
N ASN A 304 17.05 5.91 -14.07
CA ASN A 304 17.33 5.19 -12.82
C ASN A 304 16.71 5.94 -11.64
N ALA A 305 16.43 5.26 -10.55
CA ALA A 305 15.95 5.89 -9.34
C ALA A 305 17.09 6.63 -8.59
N SER A 306 16.74 7.37 -7.52
CA SER A 306 17.64 8.27 -6.82
C SER A 306 18.88 7.56 -6.25
N SER A 307 20.07 7.92 -6.74
CA SER A 307 21.35 7.44 -6.21
C SER A 307 21.54 7.83 -4.75
N LEU A 308 21.17 9.05 -4.36
CA LEU A 308 21.26 9.52 -2.98
C LEU A 308 20.41 8.64 -2.05
N GLY A 309 19.14 8.38 -2.37
CA GLY A 309 18.26 7.53 -1.56
C GLY A 309 18.83 6.13 -1.36
N GLN A 310 19.41 5.54 -2.41
CA GLN A 310 20.03 4.22 -2.35
C GLN A 310 21.26 4.20 -1.45
N HIS A 311 22.14 5.20 -1.53
CA HIS A 311 23.32 5.28 -0.66
C HIS A 311 22.95 5.50 0.81
N LEU A 312 21.94 6.31 1.10
CA LEU A 312 21.43 6.49 2.46
C LEU A 312 20.86 5.19 3.02
N ALA A 313 20.13 4.42 2.21
CA ALA A 313 19.62 3.11 2.60
C ALA A 313 20.77 2.12 2.89
N ILE A 314 21.80 2.05 2.03
CA ILE A 314 22.99 1.21 2.26
C ILE A 314 23.67 1.58 3.58
N ALA A 315 23.86 2.88 3.84
CA ALA A 315 24.49 3.34 5.07
C ALA A 315 23.68 2.96 6.31
N ALA A 316 22.36 3.16 6.25
CA ALA A 316 21.47 2.80 7.35
C ALA A 316 21.46 1.30 7.64
N TYR A 317 21.38 0.44 6.61
CA TYR A 317 21.40 -1.03 6.78
C TYR A 317 22.76 -1.57 7.25
N SER A 318 23.83 -0.79 7.11
CA SER A 318 25.15 -1.11 7.64
C SER A 318 25.35 -0.62 9.07
N ASN A 319 24.40 0.13 9.62
CA ASN A 319 24.49 0.66 10.98
C ASN A 319 24.10 -0.44 11.99
N PRO A 320 24.94 -0.71 13.01
CA PRO A 320 24.65 -1.75 14.01
C PRO A 320 23.39 -1.50 14.83
N ASP A 321 22.93 -0.25 14.93
CA ASP A 321 21.75 0.13 15.69
C ASP A 321 20.45 0.08 14.87
N TYR A 322 20.51 -0.29 13.58
CA TYR A 322 19.35 -0.27 12.69
C TYR A 322 18.15 -1.06 13.25
N ASP A 323 18.35 -2.29 13.64
CA ASP A 323 17.28 -3.16 14.14
C ASP A 323 16.67 -2.65 15.44
N ALA A 324 17.52 -2.13 16.35
CA ALA A 324 17.06 -1.55 17.61
C ALA A 324 16.22 -0.28 17.39
N GLN A 325 16.66 0.60 16.49
CA GLN A 325 15.94 1.82 16.14
C GLN A 325 14.61 1.49 15.42
N LYS A 326 14.61 0.52 14.50
CA LYS A 326 13.40 0.05 13.82
C LYS A 326 12.37 -0.49 14.82
N ARG A 327 12.81 -1.32 15.77
CA ARG A 327 11.96 -1.83 16.84
C ARG A 327 11.37 -0.71 17.69
N GLN A 328 12.15 0.30 18.06
CA GLN A 328 11.66 1.45 18.83
C GLN A 328 10.52 2.16 18.09
N LYS A 329 10.65 2.40 16.77
CA LYS A 329 9.61 3.06 15.98
C LYS A 329 8.36 2.17 15.81
N TYR A 330 8.55 0.88 15.66
CA TYR A 330 7.45 -0.08 15.67
C TYR A 330 6.65 -0.04 16.98
N GLU A 331 7.32 0.05 18.15
CA GLU A 331 6.64 0.09 19.45
C GLU A 331 5.80 1.38 19.63
N VAL A 332 6.22 2.50 19.06
CA VAL A 332 5.39 3.72 19.02
C VAL A 332 4.06 3.46 18.33
N LEU A 333 4.08 2.84 17.16
CA LEU A 333 2.86 2.54 16.40
C LEU A 333 2.02 1.45 17.09
N ARG A 334 2.66 0.42 17.60
CA ARG A 334 1.99 -0.63 18.36
C ARG A 334 1.29 -0.11 19.59
N SER A 335 1.90 0.82 20.33
CA SER A 335 1.27 1.44 21.51
C SER A 335 -0.02 2.19 21.16
N ARG A 336 -0.04 2.90 20.03
CA ARG A 336 -1.24 3.58 19.51
C ARG A 336 -2.32 2.58 19.13
N TYR A 337 -1.96 1.51 18.45
CA TYR A 337 -2.88 0.43 18.14
C TYR A 337 -3.52 -0.16 19.41
N VAL A 338 -2.72 -0.49 20.42
CA VAL A 338 -3.19 -1.00 21.71
C VAL A 338 -4.12 0.00 22.40
N LYS A 339 -3.75 1.30 22.40
CA LYS A 339 -4.61 2.36 22.97
C LYS A 339 -5.96 2.45 22.26
N ILE A 340 -5.99 2.33 20.92
CA ILE A 340 -7.25 2.32 20.17
C ILE A 340 -8.13 1.15 20.58
N ARG A 341 -7.56 -0.06 20.68
CA ARG A 341 -8.31 -1.24 21.14
C ARG A 341 -8.92 -1.03 22.53
N GLN A 342 -8.17 -0.38 23.43
CA GLN A 342 -8.66 -0.02 24.78
C GLN A 342 -9.79 1.02 24.72
N ILE A 343 -9.65 2.07 23.90
CA ILE A 343 -10.70 3.10 23.72
C ILE A 343 -11.99 2.43 23.23
N LEU A 344 -11.92 1.61 22.19
CA LEU A 344 -13.10 0.93 21.63
C LEU A 344 -13.76 -0.05 22.64
N ALA A 345 -12.97 -0.68 23.50
CA ALA A 345 -13.49 -1.54 24.56
C ALA A 345 -14.16 -0.77 25.70
N ASN A 346 -13.59 0.40 26.06
CA ASN A 346 -14.09 1.25 27.16
C ASN A 346 -15.32 2.09 26.76
N HIS A 347 -15.59 2.24 25.46
CA HIS A 347 -16.70 3.02 24.93
C HIS A 347 -17.66 2.18 24.09
N PRO A 348 -18.40 1.24 24.70
CA PRO A 348 -19.33 0.38 23.97
C PRO A 348 -20.45 1.15 23.29
N GLU A 349 -20.78 2.37 23.73
CA GLU A 349 -21.76 3.28 23.12
C GLU A 349 -21.34 3.76 21.72
N TYR A 350 -20.08 3.64 21.35
CA TYR A 350 -19.64 3.96 19.98
C TYR A 350 -20.24 3.02 18.93
N LYS A 351 -20.68 1.83 19.33
CA LYS A 351 -21.39 0.89 18.44
C LYS A 351 -22.72 1.44 17.91
N ASP A 352 -23.32 2.42 18.58
CA ASP A 352 -24.52 3.12 18.11
C ASP A 352 -24.19 4.24 17.10
N ARG A 353 -22.91 4.55 16.92
CA ARG A 353 -22.41 5.62 16.05
C ARG A 353 -21.73 5.08 14.80
N PHE A 354 -20.88 4.07 14.95
CA PHE A 354 -20.13 3.51 13.83
C PHE A 354 -19.81 2.03 14.04
N GLU A 355 -19.68 1.33 12.94
CA GLU A 355 -19.10 -0.01 12.86
C GLU A 355 -17.60 0.12 12.62
N VAL A 356 -16.79 -0.66 13.35
CA VAL A 356 -15.34 -0.73 13.16
C VAL A 356 -15.04 -1.82 12.14
N MET A 357 -14.36 -1.45 11.05
CA MET A 357 -13.90 -2.42 10.07
C MET A 357 -12.76 -3.28 10.63
N PRO A 358 -12.57 -4.52 10.16
CA PRO A 358 -11.45 -5.36 10.57
C PRO A 358 -10.10 -4.65 10.37
N PHE A 359 -9.28 -4.59 11.43
CA PHE A 359 -7.94 -4.03 11.42
C PHE A 359 -7.06 -4.68 12.48
N ASN A 360 -5.79 -4.91 12.19
CA ASN A 360 -4.83 -5.58 13.07
C ASN A 360 -3.37 -5.13 12.82
N SER A 361 -3.17 -4.16 11.91
CA SER A 361 -1.85 -3.84 11.37
C SER A 361 -1.81 -2.46 10.71
N GLY A 362 -0.65 -2.07 10.16
CA GLY A 362 -0.48 -0.89 9.31
C GLY A 362 -0.56 0.45 10.03
N TYR A 363 -0.97 1.48 9.30
CA TYR A 363 -1.07 2.87 9.76
C TYR A 363 -2.51 3.32 10.00
N PHE A 364 -3.49 2.54 9.52
CA PHE A 364 -4.86 2.97 9.36
C PHE A 364 -5.84 2.05 10.07
N MET A 365 -7.02 2.58 10.31
CA MET A 365 -8.24 1.84 10.50
C MET A 365 -9.40 2.57 9.83
N CYS A 366 -10.48 1.85 9.58
CA CYS A 366 -11.71 2.44 9.04
C CYS A 366 -12.89 2.22 9.97
N VAL A 367 -13.78 3.22 10.01
CA VAL A 367 -15.09 3.11 10.63
C VAL A 367 -16.18 3.44 9.63
N LYS A 368 -17.31 2.73 9.69
CA LYS A 368 -18.50 2.97 8.88
C LYS A 368 -19.54 3.72 9.73
N PRO A 369 -19.87 4.98 9.43
CA PRO A 369 -20.90 5.71 10.14
C PRO A 369 -22.26 5.01 10.02
N ILE A 370 -23.07 5.04 11.08
CA ILE A 370 -24.42 4.45 11.10
C ILE A 370 -25.45 5.54 10.85
N GLY A 371 -26.27 5.35 9.81
CA GLY A 371 -27.43 6.20 9.50
C GLY A 371 -27.10 7.60 8.95
N VAL A 372 -25.82 7.88 8.67
CA VAL A 372 -25.38 9.17 8.12
C VAL A 372 -24.28 8.96 7.07
N GLU A 373 -24.19 9.90 6.12
CA GLU A 373 -23.19 9.87 5.06
C GLU A 373 -21.79 10.22 5.59
N ALA A 374 -20.79 9.41 5.26
CA ALA A 374 -19.42 9.60 5.73
C ALA A 374 -18.83 10.97 5.37
N GLU A 375 -19.14 11.50 4.18
CA GLU A 375 -18.67 12.82 3.76
C GLU A 375 -19.29 13.96 4.58
N CYS A 376 -20.55 13.83 4.99
CA CYS A 376 -21.18 14.80 5.90
C CYS A 376 -20.48 14.79 7.27
N VAL A 377 -20.16 13.59 7.77
CA VAL A 377 -19.39 13.45 9.04
C VAL A 377 -18.02 14.09 8.90
N ARG A 378 -17.27 13.83 7.81
CA ARG A 378 -15.94 14.40 7.57
C ARG A 378 -15.98 15.94 7.57
N LYS A 379 -16.93 16.54 6.89
CA LYS A 379 -17.09 18.01 6.85
C LYS A 379 -17.34 18.56 8.24
N LEU A 380 -18.28 17.96 8.97
CA LEU A 380 -18.60 18.38 10.34
C LEU A 380 -17.41 18.21 11.30
N LEU A 381 -16.60 17.14 11.12
CA LEU A 381 -15.37 16.94 11.87
C LEU A 381 -14.37 18.09 11.66
N ILE A 382 -14.19 18.55 10.42
CA ILE A 382 -13.31 19.69 10.14
C ILE A 382 -13.89 20.99 10.72
N GLU A 383 -15.15 21.28 10.45
CA GLU A 383 -15.79 22.56 10.78
C GLU A 383 -16.00 22.77 12.28
N LYS A 384 -16.51 21.74 12.98
CA LYS A 384 -16.91 21.85 14.38
C LYS A 384 -15.89 21.26 15.35
N TYR A 385 -15.22 20.17 14.95
CA TYR A 385 -14.35 19.38 15.85
C TYR A 385 -12.87 19.54 15.57
N SER A 386 -12.48 20.37 14.60
CA SER A 386 -11.08 20.56 14.16
C SER A 386 -10.32 19.22 13.98
N THR A 387 -10.99 18.25 13.37
CA THR A 387 -10.48 16.88 13.21
C THR A 387 -10.52 16.49 11.74
N GLY A 388 -9.34 16.22 11.19
CA GLY A 388 -9.14 15.82 9.78
C GLY A 388 -9.13 14.30 9.61
N THR A 389 -9.98 13.79 8.73
CA THR A 389 -10.08 12.37 8.36
C THR A 389 -10.20 12.23 6.85
N ILE A 390 -10.11 11.01 6.33
CA ILE A 390 -10.32 10.71 4.90
C ILE A 390 -11.59 9.89 4.75
N VAL A 391 -12.39 10.22 3.74
CA VAL A 391 -13.54 9.41 3.31
C VAL A 391 -13.20 8.69 2.00
N LEU A 392 -13.45 7.39 1.98
CA LEU A 392 -13.37 6.56 0.78
C LEU A 392 -14.34 5.38 0.91
N SER A 393 -14.99 5.02 -0.19
CA SER A 393 -15.96 3.90 -0.25
C SER A 393 -17.02 3.93 0.88
N GLY A 394 -17.47 5.13 1.30
CA GLY A 394 -18.46 5.29 2.38
C GLY A 394 -17.92 5.05 3.79
N LEU A 395 -16.60 4.89 3.95
CA LEU A 395 -15.91 4.71 5.22
C LEU A 395 -15.13 5.95 5.60
N ILE A 396 -14.94 6.18 6.90
CA ILE A 396 -14.01 7.16 7.44
C ILE A 396 -12.73 6.43 7.80
N ARG A 397 -11.64 6.76 7.09
CA ARG A 397 -10.29 6.26 7.40
C ARG A 397 -9.60 7.17 8.40
N LEU A 398 -9.05 6.57 9.44
CA LEU A 398 -8.29 7.20 10.50
C LEU A 398 -6.82 6.76 10.41
N ALA A 399 -5.91 7.68 10.08
CA ALA A 399 -4.47 7.43 10.10
C ALA A 399 -3.94 7.60 11.52
N PHE A 400 -4.07 6.58 12.36
CA PHE A 400 -3.62 6.64 13.76
C PHE A 400 -2.10 6.78 13.90
N SER A 401 -1.37 6.44 12.84
CA SER A 401 0.09 6.64 12.78
C SER A 401 0.52 8.11 12.89
N THR A 402 -0.38 9.05 12.60
CA THR A 402 -0.10 10.50 12.64
C THR A 402 -0.62 11.18 13.90
N VAL A 403 -1.33 10.46 14.76
CA VAL A 403 -1.99 11.01 15.94
C VAL A 403 -1.24 10.59 17.20
N ALA A 404 -0.84 11.57 18.02
CA ALA A 404 -0.20 11.31 19.30
C ALA A 404 -1.11 10.48 20.22
N CYS A 405 -0.52 9.62 21.05
CA CYS A 405 -1.26 8.63 21.84
C CYS A 405 -2.28 9.28 22.79
N ASP A 406 -1.98 10.43 23.36
CA ASP A 406 -2.87 11.22 24.23
C ASP A 406 -4.06 11.86 23.48
N LYS A 407 -3.95 12.04 22.16
CA LYS A 407 -5.00 12.59 21.29
C LYS A 407 -5.98 11.55 20.77
N LEU A 408 -5.67 10.27 20.86
CA LEU A 408 -6.52 9.21 20.30
C LEU A 408 -7.91 9.16 20.93
N GLU A 409 -8.02 9.36 22.25
CA GLU A 409 -9.32 9.43 22.95
C GLU A 409 -10.20 10.55 22.36
N THR A 410 -9.62 11.75 22.21
CA THR A 410 -10.30 12.91 21.61
C THR A 410 -10.69 12.65 20.16
N LEU A 411 -9.82 11.99 19.37
CA LEU A 411 -10.15 11.62 17.98
C LEU A 411 -11.45 10.80 17.90
N PHE A 412 -11.55 9.73 18.70
CA PHE A 412 -12.74 8.85 18.68
C PHE A 412 -13.96 9.53 19.28
N ALA A 413 -13.82 10.32 20.33
CA ALA A 413 -14.89 11.14 20.89
C ALA A 413 -15.45 12.12 19.84
N ASN A 414 -14.59 12.80 19.09
CA ASN A 414 -15.00 13.72 18.02
C ASN A 414 -15.74 13.00 16.90
N VAL A 415 -15.26 11.82 16.46
CA VAL A 415 -15.93 11.01 15.43
C VAL A 415 -17.32 10.60 15.91
N ALA A 416 -17.45 10.08 17.14
CA ALA A 416 -18.73 9.67 17.70
C ALA A 416 -19.70 10.87 17.88
N ALA A 417 -19.19 12.02 18.32
CA ALA A 417 -19.98 13.24 18.51
C ALA A 417 -20.49 13.79 17.17
N ALA A 418 -19.63 13.86 16.15
CA ALA A 418 -20.02 14.33 14.81
C ALA A 418 -21.12 13.47 14.19
N ILE A 419 -21.03 12.15 14.32
CA ILE A 419 -22.07 11.22 13.88
C ILE A 419 -23.36 11.45 14.68
N GLY A 420 -23.25 11.56 16.01
CA GLY A 420 -24.40 11.80 16.89
C GLY A 420 -25.11 13.12 16.65
N ASP A 421 -24.41 14.17 16.25
CA ASP A 421 -25.01 15.45 15.86
C ASP A 421 -25.83 15.30 14.57
N LEU A 422 -25.29 14.62 13.56
CA LEU A 422 -25.98 14.39 12.29
C LEU A 422 -27.16 13.40 12.41
N GLN A 423 -27.13 12.47 13.36
CA GLN A 423 -28.25 11.55 13.63
C GLN A 423 -29.45 12.27 14.28
N LYS A 424 -29.25 13.45 14.88
CA LYS A 424 -30.29 14.23 15.55
C LYS A 424 -30.88 15.32 14.63
N ALA A 425 -30.19 15.65 13.55
CA ALA A 425 -30.60 16.69 12.59
C ALA A 425 -31.56 16.13 11.53
#